data_a0d81bd0c5bcdcbf0689c41af290e815
#
_entry.id   a0d81bd0c5bcdcbf0689c41af290e815
#
_cell.length_a   1.000
_cell.length_b   1.000
_cell.length_c   1.000
_cell.angle_alpha   90.00
_cell.angle_beta   90.00
_cell.angle_gamma   90.00
#
_symmetry.space_group_name_H-M   'P 1'
#
loop_
_entity.id
_entity.type
_entity.pdbx_description
1 polymer ?
#
loop_
_entity_poly.entity_id
_entity_poly.type
_entity_poly.pdbx_seq_one_letter_code
_entity_poly.pdbx_strand_id
1 'polypeptide(L)'
;MSFKKLGLSDELLNAIQAKGYSQTTPVQEKAIPYIMQGLDILAGAQTGTGKTAAFALPILSRLQQSESKRRRIRALVLTPTRELASQVGDSFRDYGRNLRFKTAVIYGGVSIKTQKDKLRNGIDIVVATPGRLLDHLNQKTLNLSEIEVFVLDEGDRMLDMGFVVDIKKIIKHLPQKRQNLLFSATFPKEIKSLAARLLDSPKQIQMSSQNSTAEKVKQKIYPVDQARKKELLIHCIKKEKWFQVLVFIRTKRAADKLTKQLNKQRIKANAIHGNKSQGARTRALKSFKDGEIQVLVATDVAARGIDIKDRKSVV
;
A
#
# COMPACT_ATOMS: atom_id res chain seq x y z
N MET A 1 5.58 20.28 10.38
CA MET A 1 6.30 20.05 11.68
C MET A 1 7.52 19.17 11.44
N SER A 2 8.55 19.22 12.31
CA SER A 2 9.70 18.30 12.22
C SER A 2 9.37 16.96 12.90
N PHE A 3 9.87 15.83 12.35
CA PHE A 3 9.73 14.49 12.94
C PHE A 3 10.32 14.38 14.36
N LYS A 4 11.33 15.20 14.68
CA LYS A 4 11.93 15.25 16.03
C LYS A 4 10.92 15.56 17.14
N LYS A 5 9.85 16.32 16.83
CA LYS A 5 8.80 16.71 17.79
C LYS A 5 7.77 15.60 18.05
N LEU A 6 7.86 14.44 17.34
CA LEU A 6 6.89 13.35 17.44
C LEU A 6 7.27 12.26 18.45
N GLY A 7 8.39 12.41 19.18
CA GLY A 7 8.82 11.46 20.19
C GLY A 7 9.32 10.11 19.62
N LEU A 8 9.77 10.10 18.37
CA LEU A 8 10.38 8.92 17.73
C LEU A 8 11.83 8.75 18.20
N SER A 9 12.32 7.51 18.24
CA SER A 9 13.70 7.20 18.63
C SER A 9 14.70 7.69 17.58
N ASP A 10 15.97 7.85 17.99
CA ASP A 10 17.05 8.34 17.11
C ASP A 10 17.28 7.40 15.92
N GLU A 11 17.13 6.09 16.11
CA GLU A 11 17.24 5.10 15.04
C GLU A 11 16.21 5.33 13.94
N LEU A 12 14.97 5.67 14.32
CA LEU A 12 13.89 6.00 13.39
C LEU A 12 14.13 7.36 12.72
N LEU A 13 14.58 8.37 13.48
CA LEU A 13 14.90 9.68 12.94
C LEU A 13 16.04 9.60 11.90
N ASN A 14 17.08 8.81 12.16
CA ASN A 14 18.16 8.56 11.21
C ASN A 14 17.65 7.85 9.93
N ALA A 15 16.74 6.89 10.08
CA ALA A 15 16.13 6.19 8.94
C ALA A 15 15.26 7.14 8.08
N ILE A 16 14.51 8.05 8.71
CA ILE A 16 13.71 9.09 8.05
C ILE A 16 14.60 10.05 7.28
N GLN A 17 15.67 10.53 7.90
CA GLN A 17 16.63 11.45 7.28
C GLN A 17 17.29 10.82 6.05
N ALA A 18 17.70 9.56 6.14
CA ALA A 18 18.28 8.83 5.02
C ALA A 18 17.29 8.58 3.85
N LYS A 19 15.98 8.69 4.10
CA LYS A 19 14.93 8.72 3.06
C LYS A 19 14.71 10.12 2.46
N GLY A 20 15.43 11.15 2.93
CA GLY A 20 15.27 12.53 2.49
C GLY A 20 14.01 13.20 3.03
N TYR A 21 13.39 12.68 4.08
CA TYR A 21 12.20 13.29 4.67
C TYR A 21 12.64 14.32 5.74
N SER A 22 12.38 15.61 5.46
CA SER A 22 12.72 16.71 6.37
C SER A 22 11.53 17.19 7.20
N GLN A 23 10.33 17.07 6.67
CA GLN A 23 9.09 17.54 7.30
C GLN A 23 8.01 16.47 7.27
N THR A 24 7.13 16.52 8.27
CA THR A 24 5.95 15.66 8.36
C THR A 24 4.87 16.10 7.38
N THR A 25 4.09 15.14 6.91
CA THR A 25 2.82 15.45 6.22
C THR A 25 1.71 15.68 7.23
N PRO A 26 0.60 16.35 6.86
CA PRO A 26 -0.50 16.60 7.78
C PRO A 26 -1.11 15.34 8.42
N VAL A 27 -1.17 14.20 7.68
CA VAL A 27 -1.66 12.94 8.26
C VAL A 27 -0.69 12.37 9.29
N GLN A 28 0.62 12.52 9.07
CA GLN A 28 1.65 12.08 10.01
C GLN A 28 1.62 12.90 11.30
N GLU A 29 1.49 14.23 11.20
CA GLU A 29 1.39 15.11 12.36
C GLU A 29 0.23 14.76 13.27
N LYS A 30 -0.92 14.42 12.68
CA LYS A 30 -2.12 14.10 13.43
C LYS A 30 -2.14 12.66 13.94
N ALA A 31 -1.70 11.68 13.11
CA ALA A 31 -1.84 10.26 13.45
C ALA A 31 -0.76 9.76 14.41
N ILE A 32 0.52 10.13 14.18
CA ILE A 32 1.64 9.58 14.94
C ILE A 32 1.48 9.76 16.45
N PRO A 33 1.13 10.95 16.99
CA PRO A 33 0.99 11.13 18.43
C PRO A 33 -0.10 10.24 19.05
N TYR A 34 -1.24 10.08 18.40
CA TYR A 34 -2.30 9.23 18.91
C TYR A 34 -1.96 7.74 18.85
N ILE A 35 -1.28 7.30 17.76
CA ILE A 35 -0.83 5.91 17.65
C ILE A 35 0.22 5.58 18.73
N MET A 36 1.12 6.52 19.03
CA MET A 36 2.09 6.39 20.12
C MET A 36 1.42 6.25 21.49
N GLN A 37 0.28 6.90 21.71
CA GLN A 37 -0.52 6.79 22.93
C GLN A 37 -1.33 5.49 23.00
N GLY A 38 -1.32 4.66 21.97
CA GLY A 38 -2.08 3.41 21.92
C GLY A 38 -3.55 3.55 21.56
N LEU A 39 -3.98 4.73 21.09
CA LEU A 39 -5.37 4.99 20.73
C LEU A 39 -5.70 4.41 19.34
N ASP A 40 -6.93 3.93 19.17
CA ASP A 40 -7.45 3.51 17.88
C ASP A 40 -7.62 4.72 16.95
N ILE A 41 -7.39 4.50 15.65
CA ILE A 41 -7.44 5.55 14.62
C ILE A 41 -8.41 5.18 13.50
N LEU A 42 -9.22 6.17 13.12
CA LEU A 42 -9.98 6.19 11.87
C LEU A 42 -9.46 7.34 11.00
N ALA A 43 -8.62 7.05 10.02
CA ALA A 43 -7.97 8.07 9.19
C ALA A 43 -8.50 8.12 7.76
N GLY A 44 -9.02 9.28 7.36
CA GLY A 44 -9.38 9.63 5.99
C GLY A 44 -8.21 10.26 5.27
N ALA A 45 -7.49 9.49 4.44
CA ALA A 45 -6.34 9.99 3.71
C ALA A 45 -6.15 9.27 2.37
N GLN A 46 -5.88 10.03 1.31
CA GLN A 46 -5.64 9.50 -0.03
C GLN A 46 -4.25 8.82 -0.16
N THR A 47 -4.06 8.01 -1.19
CA THR A 47 -2.74 7.43 -1.54
C THR A 47 -1.75 8.56 -1.83
N GLY A 48 -0.49 8.40 -1.41
CA GLY A 48 0.56 9.42 -1.62
C GLY A 48 0.62 10.51 -0.54
N THR A 49 -0.29 10.53 0.45
CA THR A 49 -0.27 11.53 1.56
C THR A 49 0.70 11.20 2.69
N GLY A 50 1.43 10.09 2.60
CA GLY A 50 2.37 9.67 3.64
C GLY A 50 1.77 8.75 4.71
N LYS A 51 0.60 8.11 4.44
CA LYS A 51 -0.07 7.17 5.37
C LYS A 51 0.84 6.07 5.90
N THR A 52 1.64 5.45 5.02
CA THR A 52 2.52 4.34 5.43
C THR A 52 3.48 4.75 6.55
N ALA A 53 4.12 5.91 6.43
CA ALA A 53 4.97 6.41 7.50
C ALA A 53 4.15 6.81 8.75
N ALA A 54 2.91 7.30 8.56
CA ALA A 54 2.03 7.68 9.66
C ALA A 54 1.68 6.52 10.61
N PHE A 55 1.64 5.27 10.11
CA PHE A 55 1.45 4.10 10.97
C PHE A 55 2.74 3.30 11.21
N ALA A 56 3.65 3.17 10.22
CA ALA A 56 4.82 2.32 10.37
C ALA A 56 5.82 2.86 11.41
N LEU A 57 6.05 4.18 11.43
CA LEU A 57 6.97 4.81 12.38
C LEU A 57 6.53 4.62 13.83
N PRO A 58 5.29 4.97 14.24
CA PRO A 58 4.85 4.79 15.62
C PRO A 58 4.71 3.31 15.99
N ILE A 59 4.36 2.41 15.06
CA ILE A 59 4.37 0.97 15.33
C ILE A 59 5.77 0.50 15.69
N LEU A 60 6.79 0.83 14.88
CA LEU A 60 8.18 0.46 15.14
C LEU A 60 8.65 1.04 16.49
N SER A 61 8.33 2.29 16.79
CA SER A 61 8.66 2.93 18.05
C SER A 61 8.04 2.22 19.25
N ARG A 62 6.76 1.86 19.19
CA ARG A 62 6.05 1.14 20.26
C ARG A 62 6.57 -0.27 20.45
N LEU A 63 6.83 -0.98 19.35
CA LEU A 63 7.42 -2.32 19.43
C LEU A 63 8.84 -2.30 20.04
N GLN A 64 9.59 -1.21 19.87
CA GLN A 64 10.90 -1.03 20.48
C GLN A 64 10.82 -0.83 22.01
N GLN A 65 9.79 -0.12 22.48
CA GLN A 65 9.58 0.15 23.92
C GLN A 65 9.16 -1.09 24.72
N SER A 66 8.52 -2.06 24.07
CA SER A 66 8.07 -3.30 24.69
C SER A 66 8.98 -4.46 24.28
N GLU A 67 10.01 -4.74 25.09
CA GLU A 67 10.91 -5.86 24.83
C GLU A 67 10.19 -7.21 24.85
N SER A 68 10.43 -8.03 23.83
CA SER A 68 9.99 -9.41 23.79
C SER A 68 11.20 -10.34 23.70
N LYS A 69 11.35 -11.23 24.69
CA LYS A 69 12.42 -12.26 24.71
C LYS A 69 12.27 -13.28 23.58
N ARG A 70 11.06 -13.48 23.04
CA ARG A 70 10.79 -14.39 21.92
C ARG A 70 10.25 -13.60 20.73
N ARG A 71 10.72 -13.94 19.53
CA ARG A 71 10.15 -13.39 18.29
C ARG A 71 8.75 -13.95 18.08
N ARG A 72 7.79 -13.05 17.97
CA ARG A 72 6.38 -13.34 17.76
C ARG A 72 5.77 -12.25 16.88
N ILE A 73 4.73 -12.55 16.16
CA ILE A 73 4.06 -11.56 15.31
C ILE A 73 3.29 -10.60 16.21
N ARG A 74 3.76 -9.36 16.29
CA ARG A 74 3.23 -8.29 17.14
C ARG A 74 2.45 -7.24 16.35
N ALA A 75 2.76 -7.06 15.06
CA ALA A 75 2.01 -6.15 14.21
C ALA A 75 1.54 -6.87 12.94
N LEU A 76 0.28 -6.62 12.56
CA LEU A 76 -0.33 -7.08 11.32
C LEU A 76 -0.85 -5.90 10.53
N VAL A 77 -0.44 -5.79 9.27
CA VAL A 77 -0.97 -4.82 8.30
C VAL A 77 -1.66 -5.57 7.16
N LEU A 78 -2.95 -5.34 6.97
CA LEU A 78 -3.68 -5.82 5.80
C LEU A 78 -3.72 -4.76 4.71
N THR A 79 -3.47 -5.17 3.48
CA THR A 79 -3.51 -4.34 2.28
C THR A 79 -4.27 -5.04 1.15
N PRO A 80 -4.95 -4.30 0.24
CA PRO A 80 -5.76 -4.91 -0.80
C PRO A 80 -4.97 -5.63 -1.90
N THR A 81 -3.74 -5.18 -2.18
CA THR A 81 -2.96 -5.67 -3.32
C THR A 81 -1.57 -6.13 -2.92
N ARG A 82 -0.99 -7.03 -3.74
CA ARG A 82 0.37 -7.57 -3.56
C ARG A 82 1.42 -6.49 -3.66
N GLU A 83 1.21 -5.55 -4.58
CA GLU A 83 2.10 -4.42 -4.83
C GLU A 83 2.16 -3.51 -3.61
N LEU A 84 1.00 -3.16 -3.05
CA LEU A 84 0.93 -2.34 -1.83
C LEU A 84 1.52 -3.10 -0.64
N ALA A 85 1.24 -4.40 -0.49
CA ALA A 85 1.86 -5.23 0.55
C ALA A 85 3.39 -5.20 0.47
N SER A 86 3.96 -5.30 -0.74
CA SER A 86 5.41 -5.18 -0.93
C SER A 86 5.92 -3.80 -0.56
N GLN A 87 5.26 -2.72 -1.00
CA GLN A 87 5.67 -1.34 -0.70
C GLN A 87 5.61 -1.03 0.80
N VAL A 88 4.55 -1.47 1.47
CA VAL A 88 4.42 -1.31 2.93
C VAL A 88 5.48 -2.12 3.66
N GLY A 89 5.74 -3.36 3.23
CA GLY A 89 6.80 -4.19 3.78
C GLY A 89 8.20 -3.60 3.59
N ASP A 90 8.47 -3.01 2.40
CA ASP A 90 9.72 -2.26 2.14
C ASP A 90 9.84 -1.06 3.07
N SER A 91 8.74 -0.32 3.27
CA SER A 91 8.72 0.83 4.18
C SER A 91 9.06 0.44 5.62
N PHE A 92 8.49 -0.67 6.14
CA PHE A 92 8.85 -1.18 7.47
C PHE A 92 10.33 -1.58 7.56
N ARG A 93 10.89 -2.22 6.53
CA ARG A 93 12.33 -2.57 6.49
C ARG A 93 13.22 -1.34 6.44
N ASP A 94 12.84 -0.36 5.64
CA ASP A 94 13.62 0.87 5.46
C ASP A 94 13.61 1.75 6.72
N TYR A 95 12.42 1.93 7.35
CA TYR A 95 12.32 2.69 8.59
C TYR A 95 12.94 1.93 9.78
N GLY A 96 12.78 0.60 9.80
CA GLY A 96 13.31 -0.26 10.86
C GLY A 96 14.74 -0.77 10.62
N ARG A 97 15.49 -0.25 9.64
CA ARG A 97 16.82 -0.79 9.29
C ARG A 97 17.85 -0.75 10.41
N ASN A 98 17.71 0.22 11.32
CA ASN A 98 18.56 0.35 12.51
C ASN A 98 17.97 -0.36 13.73
N LEU A 99 16.84 -1.07 13.56
CA LEU A 99 16.13 -1.85 14.58
C LEU A 99 16.24 -3.35 14.29
N ARG A 100 16.05 -4.18 15.31
CA ARG A 100 16.18 -5.65 15.17
C ARG A 100 14.89 -6.35 14.71
N PHE A 101 13.92 -5.63 14.14
CA PHE A 101 12.64 -6.22 13.71
C PHE A 101 12.73 -6.91 12.36
N LYS A 102 12.05 -8.07 12.26
CA LYS A 102 11.88 -8.83 11.04
C LYS A 102 10.49 -8.65 10.47
N THR A 103 10.39 -8.22 9.22
CA THR A 103 9.13 -8.03 8.50
C THR A 103 8.96 -9.10 7.43
N ALA A 104 7.83 -9.82 7.47
CA ALA A 104 7.41 -10.72 6.40
C ALA A 104 6.28 -10.10 5.57
N VAL A 105 6.34 -10.30 4.24
CA VAL A 105 5.28 -9.91 3.31
C VAL A 105 4.62 -11.16 2.77
N ILE A 106 3.28 -11.25 2.90
CA ILE A 106 2.48 -12.44 2.60
C ILE A 106 1.39 -12.10 1.59
N TYR A 107 1.49 -12.66 0.39
CA TYR A 107 0.47 -12.47 -0.67
C TYR A 107 0.41 -13.66 -1.61
N GLY A 108 -0.71 -13.80 -2.32
CA GLY A 108 -0.93 -14.89 -3.27
C GLY A 108 -0.14 -14.75 -4.58
N GLY A 109 -0.15 -15.81 -5.42
CA GLY A 109 0.49 -15.82 -6.74
C GLY A 109 2.01 -16.03 -6.71
N VAL A 110 2.55 -16.40 -5.56
CA VAL A 110 3.91 -16.90 -5.36
C VAL A 110 3.86 -18.15 -4.49
N SER A 111 4.96 -18.93 -4.46
CA SER A 111 5.03 -20.16 -3.68
C SER A 111 4.76 -19.89 -2.19
N ILE A 112 3.85 -20.66 -1.60
CA ILE A 112 3.57 -20.60 -0.17
C ILE A 112 4.73 -21.16 0.65
N LYS A 113 5.51 -22.09 0.08
CA LYS A 113 6.66 -22.73 0.75
C LYS A 113 7.68 -21.69 1.18
N THR A 114 8.08 -20.79 0.27
CA THR A 114 9.04 -19.72 0.58
C THR A 114 8.54 -18.74 1.66
N GLN A 115 7.23 -18.55 1.76
CA GLN A 115 6.64 -17.72 2.82
C GLN A 115 6.66 -18.47 4.15
N LYS A 116 6.35 -19.79 4.16
CA LYS A 116 6.47 -20.65 5.36
C LYS A 116 7.89 -20.64 5.93
N ASP A 117 8.89 -20.78 5.06
CA ASP A 117 10.30 -20.80 5.48
C ASP A 117 10.70 -19.45 6.14
N LYS A 118 10.23 -18.32 5.59
CA LYS A 118 10.45 -17.02 6.22
C LYS A 118 9.77 -16.91 7.59
N LEU A 119 8.54 -17.41 7.73
CA LEU A 119 7.78 -17.35 8.99
C LEU A 119 8.43 -18.19 10.11
N ARG A 120 9.02 -19.34 9.78
CA ARG A 120 9.73 -20.21 10.75
C ARG A 120 10.93 -19.52 11.42
N ASN A 121 11.55 -18.54 10.74
CA ASN A 121 12.71 -17.80 11.26
C ASN A 121 12.35 -16.72 12.29
N GLY A 122 11.11 -16.71 12.77
CA GLY A 122 10.58 -15.74 13.72
C GLY A 122 10.43 -14.35 13.07
N ILE A 123 9.23 -13.82 13.08
CA ILE A 123 8.84 -12.56 12.47
C ILE A 123 8.12 -11.71 13.51
N ASP A 124 8.37 -10.40 13.49
CA ASP A 124 7.75 -9.44 14.40
C ASP A 124 6.56 -8.72 13.72
N ILE A 125 6.66 -8.47 12.41
CA ILE A 125 5.69 -7.69 11.62
C ILE A 125 5.28 -8.48 10.40
N VAL A 126 3.97 -8.62 10.18
CA VAL A 126 3.40 -9.22 8.96
C VAL A 126 2.63 -8.17 8.18
N VAL A 127 2.97 -8.01 6.91
CA VAL A 127 2.18 -7.25 5.93
C VAL A 127 1.57 -8.24 4.96
N ALA A 128 0.24 -8.25 4.81
CA ALA A 128 -0.42 -9.31 4.07
C ALA A 128 -1.60 -8.84 3.22
N THR A 129 -1.89 -9.60 2.15
CA THR A 129 -3.21 -9.58 1.51
C THR A 129 -4.13 -10.61 2.17
N PRO A 130 -5.46 -10.33 2.32
CA PRO A 130 -6.36 -11.14 3.12
C PRO A 130 -6.38 -12.63 2.76
N GLY A 131 -6.56 -12.98 1.47
CA GLY A 131 -6.71 -14.37 1.06
C GLY A 131 -5.51 -15.25 1.41
N ARG A 132 -4.26 -14.79 1.13
CA ARG A 132 -3.06 -15.59 1.45
C ARG A 132 -2.79 -15.67 2.95
N LEU A 133 -3.17 -14.64 3.71
CA LEU A 133 -3.08 -14.72 5.16
C LEU A 133 -4.01 -15.79 5.71
N LEU A 134 -5.23 -15.89 5.21
CA LEU A 134 -6.17 -16.98 5.57
C LEU A 134 -5.62 -18.37 5.19
N ASP A 135 -4.96 -18.52 4.03
CA ASP A 135 -4.30 -19.78 3.66
C ASP A 135 -3.28 -20.21 4.73
N HIS A 136 -2.48 -19.25 5.23
CA HIS A 136 -1.50 -19.52 6.29
C HIS A 136 -2.16 -19.82 7.64
N LEU A 137 -3.23 -19.12 8.01
CA LEU A 137 -4.00 -19.37 9.23
C LEU A 137 -4.64 -20.77 9.21
N ASN A 138 -5.29 -21.13 8.10
CA ASN A 138 -5.92 -22.45 7.91
C ASN A 138 -4.88 -23.59 7.98
N GLN A 139 -3.65 -23.35 7.48
CA GLN A 139 -2.55 -24.30 7.54
C GLN A 139 -1.74 -24.20 8.84
N LYS A 140 -2.17 -23.39 9.82
CA LYS A 140 -1.50 -23.17 11.12
C LYS A 140 -0.01 -22.87 11.01
N THR A 141 0.40 -22.15 9.94
CA THR A 141 1.81 -21.80 9.67
C THR A 141 2.23 -20.48 10.27
N LEU A 142 1.28 -19.73 10.83
CA LEU A 142 1.50 -18.54 11.66
C LEU A 142 0.43 -18.44 12.75
N ASN A 143 0.74 -17.69 13.80
CA ASN A 143 -0.16 -17.41 14.92
C ASN A 143 -0.28 -15.89 15.09
N LEU A 144 -1.51 -15.40 15.23
CA LEU A 144 -1.84 -13.98 15.41
C LEU A 144 -2.34 -13.66 16.83
N SER A 145 -2.28 -14.61 17.77
CA SER A 145 -2.80 -14.44 19.14
C SER A 145 -2.07 -13.37 19.96
N GLU A 146 -0.90 -12.93 19.48
CA GLU A 146 -0.04 -11.97 20.20
C GLU A 146 0.10 -10.63 19.45
N ILE A 147 -0.84 -10.34 18.55
CA ILE A 147 -0.89 -9.06 17.83
C ILE A 147 -1.20 -7.93 18.80
N GLU A 148 -0.32 -6.96 18.88
CA GLU A 148 -0.46 -5.71 19.65
C GLU A 148 -1.08 -4.60 18.82
N VAL A 149 -0.76 -4.55 17.50
CA VAL A 149 -1.28 -3.53 16.58
C VAL A 149 -1.80 -4.18 15.29
N PHE A 150 -3.03 -3.87 14.93
CA PHE A 150 -3.67 -4.27 13.68
C PHE A 150 -3.96 -3.05 12.80
N VAL A 151 -3.48 -3.07 11.56
CA VAL A 151 -3.71 -2.01 10.57
C VAL A 151 -4.53 -2.54 9.40
N LEU A 152 -5.57 -1.82 9.05
CA LEU A 152 -6.33 -2.01 7.81
C LEU A 152 -6.04 -0.82 6.89
N ASP A 153 -5.16 -1.01 5.89
CA ASP A 153 -4.77 0.05 4.95
C ASP A 153 -5.53 -0.07 3.63
N GLU A 154 -6.06 1.04 3.14
CA GLU A 154 -6.97 1.12 1.99
C GLU A 154 -8.23 0.25 2.18
N GLY A 155 -8.92 0.44 3.32
CA GLY A 155 -10.10 -0.34 3.70
C GLY A 155 -11.21 -0.32 2.65
N ASP A 156 -11.52 0.83 2.06
CA ASP A 156 -12.50 0.97 0.97
C ASP A 156 -12.16 0.08 -0.24
N ARG A 157 -10.91 0.03 -0.64
CA ARG A 157 -10.47 -0.84 -1.74
C ARG A 157 -10.58 -2.32 -1.41
N MET A 158 -10.32 -2.69 -0.15
CA MET A 158 -10.54 -4.08 0.27
C MET A 158 -12.01 -4.48 0.19
N LEU A 159 -12.92 -3.55 0.49
CA LEU A 159 -14.36 -3.78 0.31
C LEU A 159 -14.74 -3.95 -1.18
N ASP A 160 -14.29 -3.02 -2.03
CA ASP A 160 -14.51 -3.09 -3.49
C ASP A 160 -14.03 -4.40 -4.12
N MET A 161 -12.99 -5.00 -3.53
CA MET A 161 -12.43 -6.28 -3.97
C MET A 161 -13.10 -7.50 -3.33
N GLY A 162 -14.11 -7.30 -2.48
CA GLY A 162 -14.90 -8.36 -1.84
C GLY A 162 -14.24 -9.01 -0.62
N PHE A 163 -13.17 -8.43 -0.06
CA PHE A 163 -12.43 -9.02 1.07
C PHE A 163 -13.10 -8.86 2.44
N VAL A 164 -14.32 -8.31 2.51
CA VAL A 164 -15.04 -8.11 3.80
C VAL A 164 -15.15 -9.40 4.62
N VAL A 165 -15.51 -10.49 3.95
CA VAL A 165 -15.68 -11.80 4.61
C VAL A 165 -14.34 -12.31 5.13
N ASP A 166 -13.29 -12.15 4.34
CA ASP A 166 -11.94 -12.57 4.71
C ASP A 166 -11.38 -11.76 5.88
N ILE A 167 -11.58 -10.44 5.86
CA ILE A 167 -11.19 -9.55 6.97
C ILE A 167 -11.89 -9.97 8.26
N LYS A 168 -13.21 -10.22 8.22
CA LYS A 168 -13.97 -10.69 9.40
C LYS A 168 -13.44 -12.02 9.93
N LYS A 169 -13.05 -12.96 9.06
CA LYS A 169 -12.44 -14.23 9.47
C LYS A 169 -11.07 -13.98 10.14
N ILE A 170 -10.22 -13.13 9.56
CA ILE A 170 -8.91 -12.81 10.12
C ILE A 170 -9.05 -12.18 11.51
N ILE A 171 -9.97 -11.23 11.69
CA ILE A 171 -10.21 -10.55 12.98
C ILE A 171 -10.52 -11.56 14.10
N LYS A 172 -11.19 -12.67 13.82
CA LYS A 172 -11.47 -13.72 14.81
C LYS A 172 -10.21 -14.43 15.35
N HIS A 173 -9.08 -14.35 14.65
CA HIS A 173 -7.79 -14.89 15.07
C HIS A 173 -6.93 -13.88 15.86
N LEU A 174 -7.39 -12.63 15.97
CA LEU A 174 -6.67 -11.59 16.68
C LEU A 174 -7.09 -11.55 18.16
N PRO A 175 -6.19 -11.17 19.09
CA PRO A 175 -6.56 -10.97 20.50
C PRO A 175 -7.56 -9.81 20.65
N GLN A 176 -8.38 -9.84 21.68
CA GLN A 176 -9.34 -8.77 21.96
C GLN A 176 -8.62 -7.46 22.31
N LYS A 177 -7.61 -7.53 23.19
CA LYS A 177 -6.82 -6.35 23.58
C LYS A 177 -5.71 -6.11 22.55
N ARG A 178 -5.93 -5.15 21.67
CA ARG A 178 -4.97 -4.67 20.67
C ARG A 178 -5.33 -3.25 20.25
N GLN A 179 -4.40 -2.55 19.65
CA GLN A 179 -4.67 -1.28 18.97
C GLN A 179 -5.12 -1.54 17.53
N ASN A 180 -6.16 -0.87 17.04
CA ASN A 180 -6.64 -0.98 15.68
C ASN A 180 -6.49 0.36 14.94
N LEU A 181 -5.94 0.31 13.73
CA LEU A 181 -5.74 1.48 12.88
C LEU A 181 -6.44 1.23 11.53
N LEU A 182 -7.41 2.05 11.17
CA LEU A 182 -8.13 1.97 9.91
C LEU A 182 -7.83 3.21 9.06
N PHE A 183 -7.19 2.97 7.91
CA PHE A 183 -6.92 3.98 6.89
C PHE A 183 -7.76 3.71 5.65
N SER A 184 -8.46 4.74 5.17
CA SER A 184 -9.31 4.64 3.97
C SER A 184 -9.37 5.99 3.25
N ALA A 185 -9.51 5.99 1.94
CA ALA A 185 -9.71 7.23 1.18
C ALA A 185 -11.18 7.67 1.23
N THR A 186 -12.12 6.73 1.32
CA THR A 186 -13.57 6.96 1.37
C THR A 186 -14.21 6.19 2.50
N PHE A 187 -15.39 6.65 2.96
CA PHE A 187 -16.14 6.04 4.08
C PHE A 187 -17.57 5.69 3.69
N PRO A 188 -17.78 4.74 2.77
CA PRO A 188 -19.11 4.20 2.49
C PRO A 188 -19.70 3.53 3.74
N LYS A 189 -21.00 3.19 3.71
CA LYS A 189 -21.72 2.60 4.85
C LYS A 189 -21.05 1.35 5.40
N GLU A 190 -20.52 0.53 4.52
CA GLU A 190 -19.82 -0.73 4.83
C GLU A 190 -18.53 -0.49 5.62
N ILE A 191 -17.73 0.54 5.23
CA ILE A 191 -16.52 0.94 5.98
C ILE A 191 -16.90 1.49 7.34
N LYS A 192 -17.93 2.34 7.42
CA LYS A 192 -18.41 2.88 8.71
C LYS A 192 -18.87 1.74 9.63
N SER A 193 -19.61 0.75 9.09
CA SER A 193 -20.03 -0.42 9.85
C SER A 193 -18.85 -1.30 10.30
N LEU A 194 -17.82 -1.47 9.45
CA LEU A 194 -16.62 -2.18 9.83
C LEU A 194 -15.85 -1.43 10.92
N ALA A 195 -15.67 -0.12 10.78
CA ALA A 195 -15.01 0.74 11.75
C ALA A 195 -15.70 0.68 13.12
N ALA A 196 -17.02 0.81 13.16
CA ALA A 196 -17.81 0.75 14.39
C ALA A 196 -17.68 -0.57 15.16
N ARG A 197 -17.37 -1.68 14.46
CA ARG A 197 -17.17 -3.00 15.08
C ARG A 197 -15.71 -3.29 15.44
N LEU A 198 -14.78 -2.63 14.76
CA LEU A 198 -13.36 -2.90 14.88
C LEU A 198 -12.66 -1.98 15.86
N LEU A 199 -13.05 -0.70 15.88
CA LEU A 199 -12.37 0.37 16.59
C LEU A 199 -13.06 0.68 17.91
N ASP A 200 -12.26 0.93 18.95
CA ASP A 200 -12.73 1.40 20.25
C ASP A 200 -12.43 2.89 20.39
N SER A 201 -13.49 3.70 20.49
CA SER A 201 -13.41 5.16 20.70
C SER A 201 -12.34 5.86 19.84
N PRO A 202 -12.30 5.62 18.51
CA PRO A 202 -11.17 6.00 17.67
C PRO A 202 -11.03 7.53 17.55
N LYS A 203 -9.78 7.99 17.47
CA LYS A 203 -9.48 9.35 17.02
C LYS A 203 -9.71 9.45 15.52
N GLN A 204 -10.63 10.34 15.13
CA GLN A 204 -10.94 10.57 13.72
C GLN A 204 -9.97 11.60 13.13
N ILE A 205 -9.28 11.23 12.07
CA ILE A 205 -8.36 12.10 11.33
C ILE A 205 -8.89 12.27 9.92
N GLN A 206 -9.47 13.42 9.62
CA GLN A 206 -9.97 13.75 8.29
C GLN A 206 -9.05 14.77 7.63
N MET A 207 -8.51 14.46 6.45
CA MET A 207 -7.45 15.24 5.82
C MET A 207 -7.92 16.14 4.66
N SER A 208 -9.19 16.24 4.40
CA SER A 208 -9.88 17.22 3.50
C SER A 208 -11.30 16.76 3.20
N SER A 209 -12.12 17.65 2.64
CA SER A 209 -13.49 17.35 2.19
C SER A 209 -13.48 16.14 1.23
N GLN A 210 -14.43 15.25 1.41
CA GLN A 210 -14.57 13.95 0.72
C GLN A 210 -14.58 14.02 -0.84
N ASN A 211 -14.61 15.21 -1.44
CA ASN A 211 -14.81 15.44 -2.89
C ASN A 211 -13.79 16.37 -3.54
N SER A 212 -12.70 16.76 -2.87
CA SER A 212 -11.69 17.55 -3.58
C SER A 212 -10.87 16.62 -4.48
N THR A 213 -11.15 16.65 -5.78
CA THR A 213 -10.19 16.27 -6.82
C THR A 213 -8.87 16.94 -6.43
N ALA A 214 -7.75 16.19 -6.44
CA ALA A 214 -6.49 16.77 -6.04
C ALA A 214 -6.27 18.06 -6.85
N GLU A 215 -6.41 19.21 -6.21
CA GLU A 215 -6.34 20.56 -6.82
C GLU A 215 -5.08 20.77 -7.67
N LYS A 216 -4.09 19.89 -7.48
CA LYS A 216 -2.81 19.90 -8.22
C LYS A 216 -2.81 19.08 -9.51
N VAL A 217 -3.88 18.31 -9.82
CA VAL A 217 -3.92 17.48 -11.02
C VAL A 217 -4.57 18.27 -12.17
N LYS A 218 -3.77 18.66 -13.16
CA LYS A 218 -4.30 19.24 -14.40
C LYS A 218 -4.99 18.14 -15.21
N GLN A 219 -6.28 18.29 -15.42
CA GLN A 219 -7.08 17.38 -16.24
C GLN A 219 -7.26 17.94 -17.65
N LYS A 220 -7.19 17.08 -18.66
CA LYS A 220 -7.38 17.44 -20.07
C LYS A 220 -8.20 16.33 -20.73
N ILE A 221 -9.27 16.72 -21.40
CA ILE A 221 -10.16 15.80 -22.14
C ILE A 221 -9.89 15.97 -23.62
N TYR A 222 -9.71 14.84 -24.30
CA TYR A 222 -9.52 14.80 -25.74
C TYR A 222 -10.67 14.01 -26.38
N PRO A 223 -11.62 14.64 -27.05
CA PRO A 223 -12.63 13.95 -27.83
C PRO A 223 -11.95 13.22 -28.99
N VAL A 224 -12.16 11.90 -29.08
CA VAL A 224 -11.55 11.08 -30.13
C VAL A 224 -12.33 9.77 -30.29
N ASP A 225 -12.44 9.31 -31.54
CA ASP A 225 -13.05 8.03 -31.87
C ASP A 225 -12.28 6.87 -31.23
N GLN A 226 -13.00 5.85 -30.78
CA GLN A 226 -12.41 4.69 -30.11
C GLN A 226 -11.29 4.03 -30.93
N ALA A 227 -11.44 3.96 -32.26
CA ALA A 227 -10.46 3.39 -33.17
C ALA A 227 -9.13 4.18 -33.17
N ARG A 228 -9.21 5.50 -32.97
CA ARG A 228 -8.07 6.43 -33.02
C ARG A 228 -7.44 6.74 -31.65
N LYS A 229 -8.01 6.27 -30.53
CA LYS A 229 -7.45 6.50 -29.18
C LYS A 229 -5.96 6.18 -29.07
N LYS A 230 -5.53 5.08 -29.68
CA LYS A 230 -4.13 4.65 -29.70
C LYS A 230 -3.22 5.65 -30.43
N GLU A 231 -3.66 6.14 -31.58
CA GLU A 231 -2.90 7.10 -32.40
C GLU A 231 -2.74 8.43 -31.65
N LEU A 232 -3.82 8.88 -31.02
CA LEU A 232 -3.79 10.07 -30.16
C LEU A 232 -2.83 9.91 -29.00
N LEU A 233 -2.87 8.76 -28.28
CA LEU A 233 -1.95 8.50 -27.19
C LEU A 233 -0.48 8.58 -27.65
N ILE A 234 -0.13 7.91 -28.77
CA ILE A 234 1.22 7.94 -29.33
C ILE A 234 1.62 9.38 -29.71
N HIS A 235 0.71 10.12 -30.34
CA HIS A 235 0.92 11.52 -30.72
C HIS A 235 1.21 12.39 -29.48
N CYS A 236 0.38 12.30 -28.42
CA CYS A 236 0.58 13.04 -27.19
C CYS A 236 1.92 12.70 -26.51
N ILE A 237 2.26 11.42 -26.40
CA ILE A 237 3.53 10.99 -25.81
C ILE A 237 4.72 11.61 -26.57
N LYS A 238 4.72 11.56 -27.91
CA LYS A 238 5.81 12.06 -28.73
C LYS A 238 5.87 13.58 -28.77
N LYS A 239 4.74 14.25 -28.99
CA LYS A 239 4.65 15.70 -29.13
C LYS A 239 4.93 16.44 -27.83
N GLU A 240 4.32 15.99 -26.74
CA GLU A 240 4.46 16.63 -25.43
C GLU A 240 5.63 16.05 -24.62
N LYS A 241 6.42 15.12 -25.17
CA LYS A 241 7.59 14.46 -24.54
C LYS A 241 7.28 13.92 -23.14
N TRP A 242 6.12 13.25 -22.99
CA TRP A 242 5.74 12.70 -21.69
C TRP A 242 6.74 11.62 -21.26
N PHE A 243 7.28 11.75 -20.07
CA PHE A 243 8.35 10.88 -19.60
C PHE A 243 7.82 9.65 -18.85
N GLN A 244 6.96 9.80 -17.85
CA GLN A 244 6.34 8.69 -17.10
C GLN A 244 4.84 8.69 -17.32
N VAL A 245 4.33 7.71 -18.06
CA VAL A 245 2.92 7.62 -18.43
C VAL A 245 2.30 6.34 -17.89
N LEU A 246 1.28 6.48 -17.04
CA LEU A 246 0.45 5.36 -16.60
C LEU A 246 -0.83 5.35 -17.42
N VAL A 247 -1.04 4.28 -18.20
CA VAL A 247 -2.22 4.10 -19.05
C VAL A 247 -3.14 3.07 -18.41
N PHE A 248 -4.36 3.50 -18.11
CA PHE A 248 -5.40 2.60 -17.62
C PHE A 248 -6.16 1.99 -18.79
N ILE A 249 -6.39 0.68 -18.74
CA ILE A 249 -7.06 -0.04 -19.78
C ILE A 249 -7.99 -1.12 -19.23
N ARG A 250 -9.12 -1.31 -19.86
CA ARG A 250 -10.20 -2.14 -19.34
C ARG A 250 -9.89 -3.65 -19.31
N THR A 251 -9.17 -4.17 -20.31
CA THR A 251 -8.95 -5.61 -20.45
C THR A 251 -7.47 -5.98 -20.52
N LYS A 252 -7.13 -7.16 -20.02
CA LYS A 252 -5.78 -7.74 -20.05
C LYS A 252 -5.23 -7.90 -21.47
N ARG A 253 -6.08 -8.37 -22.40
CA ARG A 253 -5.71 -8.53 -23.82
C ARG A 253 -5.41 -7.19 -24.48
N ALA A 254 -6.22 -6.17 -24.20
CA ALA A 254 -5.97 -4.83 -24.72
C ALA A 254 -4.69 -4.22 -24.16
N ALA A 255 -4.36 -4.48 -22.88
CA ALA A 255 -3.11 -4.07 -22.26
C ALA A 255 -1.90 -4.66 -23.00
N ASP A 256 -1.89 -5.96 -23.26
CA ASP A 256 -0.81 -6.61 -24.02
C ASP A 256 -0.70 -6.09 -25.45
N LYS A 257 -1.85 -5.90 -26.15
CA LYS A 257 -1.90 -5.37 -27.51
C LYS A 257 -1.34 -3.96 -27.59
N LEU A 258 -1.77 -3.07 -26.68
CA LEU A 258 -1.30 -1.68 -26.64
C LEU A 258 0.20 -1.62 -26.34
N THR A 259 0.68 -2.40 -25.34
CA THR A 259 2.10 -2.48 -25.01
C THR A 259 2.96 -2.89 -26.20
N LYS A 260 2.55 -3.94 -26.95
CA LYS A 260 3.24 -4.36 -28.17
C LYS A 260 3.30 -3.25 -29.21
N GLN A 261 2.20 -2.50 -29.37
CA GLN A 261 2.11 -1.41 -30.36
C GLN A 261 2.99 -0.22 -29.98
N LEU A 262 3.02 0.15 -28.68
CA LEU A 262 3.89 1.22 -28.19
C LEU A 262 5.37 0.86 -28.42
N ASN A 263 5.77 -0.36 -28.10
CA ASN A 263 7.14 -0.84 -28.32
C ASN A 263 7.52 -0.84 -29.82
N LYS A 264 6.60 -1.21 -30.74
CA LYS A 264 6.81 -1.06 -32.20
C LYS A 264 7.04 0.40 -32.62
N GLN A 265 6.48 1.36 -31.91
CA GLN A 265 6.68 2.79 -32.12
C GLN A 265 7.90 3.36 -31.39
N ARG A 266 8.79 2.50 -30.87
CA ARG A 266 9.99 2.82 -30.07
C ARG A 266 9.68 3.55 -28.77
N ILE A 267 8.45 3.40 -28.24
CA ILE A 267 8.05 3.87 -26.93
C ILE A 267 8.20 2.69 -25.97
N LYS A 268 9.18 2.75 -25.05
CA LYS A 268 9.44 1.69 -24.08
C LYS A 268 8.25 1.52 -23.14
N ALA A 269 7.54 0.39 -23.25
CA ALA A 269 6.33 0.12 -22.48
C ALA A 269 6.29 -1.31 -21.93
N ASN A 270 5.71 -1.48 -20.74
CA ASN A 270 5.38 -2.77 -20.15
C ASN A 270 3.91 -2.80 -19.71
N ALA A 271 3.33 -4.02 -19.63
CA ALA A 271 1.99 -4.24 -19.12
C ALA A 271 1.98 -4.82 -17.72
N ILE A 272 1.03 -4.36 -16.88
CA ILE A 272 0.76 -4.93 -15.57
C ILE A 272 -0.73 -5.32 -15.45
N HIS A 273 -1.01 -6.60 -15.31
CA HIS A 273 -2.37 -7.14 -15.17
C HIS A 273 -2.36 -8.54 -14.56
N GLY A 274 -3.53 -9.08 -14.20
CA GLY A 274 -3.67 -10.33 -13.45
C GLY A 274 -3.09 -11.59 -14.12
N ASN A 275 -2.92 -11.62 -15.46
CA ASN A 275 -2.32 -12.75 -16.17
C ASN A 275 -0.77 -12.69 -16.22
N LYS A 276 -0.16 -11.61 -15.77
CA LYS A 276 1.31 -11.55 -15.61
C LYS A 276 1.72 -12.24 -14.31
N SER A 277 2.82 -12.98 -14.35
CA SER A 277 3.42 -13.53 -13.13
C SER A 277 3.81 -12.41 -12.16
N GLN A 278 3.83 -12.69 -10.86
CA GLN A 278 4.18 -11.67 -9.86
C GLN A 278 5.58 -11.10 -10.11
N GLY A 279 6.53 -11.94 -10.48
CA GLY A 279 7.89 -11.47 -10.85
C GLY A 279 7.90 -10.51 -12.04
N ALA A 280 7.09 -10.77 -13.08
CA ALA A 280 6.96 -9.87 -14.23
C ALA A 280 6.31 -8.52 -13.80
N ARG A 281 5.28 -8.55 -12.95
CA ARG A 281 4.63 -7.34 -12.42
C ARG A 281 5.58 -6.49 -11.59
N THR A 282 6.35 -7.13 -10.70
CA THR A 282 7.34 -6.45 -9.86
C THR A 282 8.44 -5.81 -10.71
N ARG A 283 8.96 -6.54 -11.72
CA ARG A 283 9.96 -5.96 -12.64
C ARG A 283 9.41 -4.79 -13.44
N ALA A 284 8.19 -4.94 -14.02
CA ALA A 284 7.57 -3.86 -14.79
C ALA A 284 7.37 -2.58 -13.96
N LEU A 285 6.91 -2.74 -12.71
CA LEU A 285 6.73 -1.61 -11.80
C LEU A 285 8.07 -0.97 -11.41
N LYS A 286 9.08 -1.78 -11.13
CA LYS A 286 10.43 -1.30 -10.82
C LYS A 286 11.01 -0.51 -12.00
N SER A 287 11.05 -1.10 -13.19
CA SER A 287 11.56 -0.44 -14.40
C SER A 287 10.82 0.86 -14.72
N PHE A 288 9.52 0.94 -14.39
CA PHE A 288 8.75 2.17 -14.55
C PHE A 288 9.14 3.23 -13.51
N LYS A 289 9.32 2.85 -12.24
CA LYS A 289 9.78 3.76 -11.18
C LYS A 289 11.19 4.28 -11.43
N ASP A 290 12.08 3.41 -11.92
CA ASP A 290 13.48 3.73 -12.22
C ASP A 290 13.64 4.51 -13.55
N GLY A 291 12.54 4.74 -14.31
CA GLY A 291 12.57 5.46 -15.58
C GLY A 291 13.14 4.66 -16.77
N GLU A 292 13.38 3.36 -16.60
CA GLU A 292 13.87 2.47 -17.68
C GLU A 292 12.83 2.27 -18.79
N ILE A 293 11.53 2.31 -18.40
CA ILE A 293 10.40 2.32 -19.32
C ILE A 293 9.57 3.60 -19.16
N GLN A 294 9.10 4.11 -20.28
CA GLN A 294 8.34 5.36 -20.34
C GLN A 294 6.86 5.17 -20.03
N VAL A 295 6.28 4.02 -20.41
CA VAL A 295 4.84 3.76 -20.31
C VAL A 295 4.58 2.48 -19.53
N LEU A 296 3.71 2.56 -18.51
CA LEU A 296 3.15 1.39 -17.84
C LEU A 296 1.67 1.26 -18.20
N VAL A 297 1.30 0.20 -18.89
CA VAL A 297 -0.09 -0.09 -19.27
C VAL A 297 -0.69 -1.02 -18.22
N ALA A 298 -1.71 -0.56 -17.52
CA ALA A 298 -2.27 -1.28 -16.38
C ALA A 298 -3.79 -1.47 -16.48
N THR A 299 -4.30 -2.62 -16.04
CA THR A 299 -5.72 -2.73 -15.76
C THR A 299 -6.04 -2.09 -14.41
N ASP A 300 -7.27 -1.57 -14.22
CA ASP A 300 -7.69 -0.86 -13.00
C ASP A 300 -7.34 -1.63 -11.72
N VAL A 301 -7.63 -2.93 -11.68
CA VAL A 301 -7.32 -3.78 -10.53
C VAL A 301 -5.80 -3.86 -10.26
N ALA A 302 -4.99 -3.93 -11.31
CA ALA A 302 -3.54 -4.06 -11.18
C ALA A 302 -2.84 -2.72 -10.92
N ALA A 303 -3.46 -1.61 -11.27
CA ALA A 303 -2.96 -0.26 -11.02
C ALA A 303 -3.29 0.26 -9.60
N ARG A 304 -4.24 -0.38 -8.91
CA ARG A 304 -4.61 0.00 -7.55
C ARG A 304 -3.43 -0.19 -6.58
N GLY A 305 -3.20 0.81 -5.73
CA GLY A 305 -2.11 0.78 -4.75
C GLY A 305 -0.71 1.06 -5.33
N ILE A 306 -0.60 1.41 -6.62
CA ILE A 306 0.66 1.84 -7.21
C ILE A 306 0.89 3.32 -6.89
N ASP A 307 1.84 3.58 -6.00
CA ASP A 307 2.29 4.94 -5.71
C ASP A 307 3.50 5.30 -6.60
N ILE A 308 3.32 6.31 -7.45
CA ILE A 308 4.34 6.85 -8.35
C ILE A 308 4.19 8.36 -8.36
N LYS A 309 5.27 9.06 -8.02
CA LYS A 309 5.33 10.52 -8.05
C LYS A 309 5.44 11.04 -9.49
N ASP A 310 4.93 12.24 -9.73
CA ASP A 310 5.11 13.04 -10.97
C ASP A 310 4.83 12.31 -12.30
N ARG A 311 3.77 11.50 -12.34
CA ARG A 311 3.36 10.78 -13.55
C ARG A 311 2.24 11.49 -14.33
N LYS A 312 2.18 11.21 -15.62
CA LYS A 312 0.97 11.41 -16.45
C LYS A 312 0.05 10.18 -16.32
N SER A 313 -1.23 10.40 -16.08
CA SER A 313 -2.24 9.33 -16.06
C SER A 313 -3.18 9.50 -17.25
N VAL A 314 -3.45 8.42 -17.99
CA VAL A 314 -4.33 8.39 -19.16
C VAL A 314 -5.35 7.28 -18.99
N VAL A 315 -6.64 7.59 -19.23
CA VAL A 315 -7.77 6.67 -19.07
C VAL A 315 -8.47 6.44 -20.40
#